data_8bf542ac3159f08343a3f7ff2c771119
#
_entry.id   8bf542ac3159f08343a3f7ff2c771119
#
_cell.length_a   1.000
_cell.length_b   1.000
_cell.length_c   1.000
_cell.angle_alpha   90.00
_cell.angle_beta   90.00
_cell.angle_gamma   90.00
#
_symmetry.space_group_name_H-M   'P 1'
#
loop_
_entity.id
_entity.type
_entity.pdbx_description
1 polymer ?
#
loop_
_entity_poly.entity_id
_entity_poly.type
_entity_poly.pdbx_seq_one_letter_code
_entity_poly.pdbx_strand_id
1 'polypeptide(L)'
;MLALALYSAYGTARTDGNGPVTEGNAVAVHVIEKDSEDNLPGAVVKIKETGQAAVTDADGHCLFRNIPDGTYTLTVRLLGYSTQEKKVSVSRDFAADVHFVMTADVTVTDEVVVSANRNETSRRDAPVVVNVLNNKLFEAVNSSDLAKSLNYQSGLRVENNCQNCGFPQVRINGLEGPYSQILINSRPVVSALSGVYGLEQIPVNMIDRVEVVRGGGSALFGANAVGGTINVITKDPVNNSFQVSSTLSDMNGKAWEQYFGANASLVSDKNTYGVALYQSYRNRNPYDADGDGFSELGKLNMNSFGLRGYYRPSQFSRLGIEYHVTNEFRRGGNKFDLEPFETDITEQTKHVINSGGLTYDVFFNSYKHKLSFYSSIQHTDRNSYYGAQQNPDAYGKTDDLTWVAGAMYTGNFSRLLFAPAVITSGIEYQNNSLHDVMLGYNRDMRQDVRIGGGFVQSEWKINRFTLLAGFRVDKHNLIDNPIFSPRVNVMYKPSDKLQARLTWSTGFRAPQTYDEDLHVTAVGGEGVLIRLAEGLKPERSNSFSASADRTFSFGHWQANLLMEAFYTQLNDVFVLEKTGTDASGNIIKERRNGNGARVYGINFDGK
;
A
#
# COMPACT_ATOMS: atom_id res chain seq x y z
N MET A 1 5.24 30.08 20.44
CA MET A 1 6.49 30.32 21.19
C MET A 1 6.46 29.42 22.41
N LEU A 2 7.08 28.26 22.33
CA LEU A 2 7.55 27.47 23.49
C LEU A 2 8.67 26.58 22.96
N ALA A 3 9.90 27.05 23.16
CA ALA A 3 11.11 26.26 22.95
C ALA A 3 11.32 25.41 24.20
N LEU A 4 11.21 24.09 24.07
CA LEU A 4 11.72 23.17 25.08
C LEU A 4 13.11 22.70 24.63
N ALA A 5 14.12 23.24 25.28
CA ALA A 5 15.47 22.74 25.22
C ALA A 5 15.54 21.44 26.04
N LEU A 6 15.68 20.29 25.38
CA LEU A 6 16.07 19.05 26.02
C LEU A 6 17.59 18.96 26.01
N TYR A 7 18.19 19.26 27.15
CA TYR A 7 19.60 18.96 27.45
C TYR A 7 19.73 17.44 27.61
N SER A 8 20.50 16.81 26.73
CA SER A 8 20.90 15.42 26.86
C SER A 8 21.97 15.29 27.94
N ALA A 9 21.63 14.70 29.05
CA ALA A 9 22.62 14.17 29.99
C ALA A 9 23.07 12.79 29.48
N TYR A 10 24.23 12.73 28.85
CA TYR A 10 24.94 11.47 28.64
C TYR A 10 25.49 11.00 29.99
N GLY A 11 24.76 10.07 30.62
CA GLY A 11 25.29 9.23 31.68
C GLY A 11 25.86 7.96 31.04
N THR A 12 27.16 7.91 30.86
CA THR A 12 27.86 6.64 30.58
C THR A 12 27.84 5.77 31.81
N ALA A 13 26.82 4.92 31.92
CA ALA A 13 26.92 3.76 32.78
C ALA A 13 27.55 2.62 31.95
N ARG A 14 28.86 2.51 32.03
CA ARG A 14 29.59 1.27 31.76
C ARG A 14 29.10 0.24 32.78
N THR A 15 28.22 -0.63 32.37
CA THR A 15 28.06 -1.92 33.03
C THR A 15 28.91 -2.91 32.25
N ASP A 16 30.08 -3.20 32.79
CA ASP A 16 30.87 -4.37 32.44
C ASP A 16 30.03 -5.61 32.83
N GLY A 17 29.17 -6.05 31.92
CA GLY A 17 28.29 -7.21 32.08
C GLY A 17 28.96 -8.49 31.62
N ASN A 18 30.18 -8.79 32.07
CA ASN A 18 30.74 -10.14 32.07
C ASN A 18 30.29 -10.85 33.33
N GLY A 19 29.00 -11.20 33.40
CA GLY A 19 28.54 -12.22 34.31
C GLY A 19 28.61 -13.57 33.61
N PRO A 20 29.33 -14.57 34.13
CA PRO A 20 29.34 -15.90 33.53
C PRO A 20 27.93 -16.48 33.57
N VAL A 21 27.45 -16.96 32.43
CA VAL A 21 26.22 -17.77 32.33
C VAL A 21 26.57 -19.11 33.00
N THR A 22 26.31 -19.23 34.31
CA THR A 22 26.71 -20.37 35.14
C THR A 22 25.59 -21.40 35.31
N GLU A 23 24.59 -21.41 34.46
CA GLU A 23 23.60 -22.49 34.43
C GLU A 23 23.77 -23.31 33.17
N GLY A 24 24.19 -24.56 33.32
CA GLY A 24 24.30 -25.53 32.24
C GLY A 24 22.99 -25.70 31.48
N ASN A 25 23.05 -26.27 30.26
CA ASN A 25 21.92 -26.45 29.34
C ASN A 25 21.38 -25.17 28.72
N ALA A 26 22.21 -24.15 28.54
CA ALA A 26 21.87 -22.92 27.83
C ALA A 26 22.68 -22.78 26.51
N VAL A 27 22.07 -22.12 25.52
CA VAL A 27 22.73 -21.73 24.29
C VAL A 27 22.57 -20.22 24.14
N ALA A 28 23.66 -19.48 24.29
CA ALA A 28 23.74 -18.08 23.97
C ALA A 28 24.08 -17.92 22.49
N VAL A 29 23.40 -17.00 21.81
CA VAL A 29 23.64 -16.72 20.38
C VAL A 29 23.86 -15.24 20.20
N HIS A 30 24.91 -14.88 19.46
CA HIS A 30 25.19 -13.52 19.03
C HIS A 30 25.22 -13.46 17.50
N VAL A 31 24.51 -12.51 16.92
CA VAL A 31 24.37 -12.36 15.47
C VAL A 31 24.87 -10.98 15.05
N ILE A 32 25.86 -10.96 14.15
CA ILE A 32 26.47 -9.73 13.62
C ILE A 32 26.48 -9.74 12.10
N GLU A 33 26.58 -8.56 11.48
CA GLU A 33 26.83 -8.39 10.06
C GLU A 33 28.32 -8.60 9.73
N LYS A 34 28.61 -9.18 8.56
CA LYS A 34 29.97 -9.54 8.14
C LYS A 34 30.84 -8.32 7.82
N ASP A 35 30.29 -7.32 7.14
CA ASP A 35 31.07 -6.23 6.55
C ASP A 35 31.18 -5.02 7.49
N SER A 36 30.15 -4.74 8.29
CA SER A 36 30.11 -3.63 9.25
C SER A 36 30.48 -4.06 10.69
N GLU A 37 30.40 -5.35 10.99
CA GLU A 37 30.46 -5.93 12.34
C GLU A 37 29.36 -5.41 13.29
N ASP A 38 28.31 -4.78 12.72
CA ASP A 38 27.19 -4.30 13.48
C ASP A 38 26.33 -5.44 14.04
N ASN A 39 25.83 -5.27 15.24
CA ASN A 39 24.89 -6.19 15.86
C ASN A 39 23.59 -6.25 15.04
N LEU A 40 23.03 -7.44 14.85
CA LEU A 40 21.82 -7.66 14.07
C LEU A 40 20.62 -7.97 14.99
N PRO A 41 19.84 -6.94 15.40
CA PRO A 41 18.61 -7.14 16.13
C PRO A 41 17.50 -7.70 15.23
N GLY A 42 16.58 -8.46 15.84
CA GLY A 42 15.43 -8.98 15.11
C GLY A 42 15.71 -10.26 14.30
N ALA A 43 16.92 -10.80 14.36
CA ALA A 43 17.22 -12.09 13.71
C ALA A 43 16.50 -13.23 14.42
N VAL A 44 15.80 -14.06 13.67
CA VAL A 44 15.11 -15.24 14.19
C VAL A 44 16.07 -16.41 14.24
N VAL A 45 16.39 -16.85 15.44
CA VAL A 45 17.20 -18.05 15.70
C VAL A 45 16.27 -19.21 16.03
N LYS A 46 16.43 -20.34 15.38
CA LYS A 46 15.62 -21.54 15.60
C LYS A 46 16.51 -22.79 15.81
N ILE A 47 16.18 -23.58 16.80
CA ILE A 47 16.73 -24.92 17.02
C ILE A 47 15.88 -25.90 16.20
N LYS A 48 16.45 -26.55 15.19
CA LYS A 48 15.68 -27.43 14.27
C LYS A 48 15.05 -28.61 14.98
N GLU A 49 15.78 -29.26 15.86
CA GLU A 49 15.40 -30.51 16.52
C GLU A 49 14.29 -30.30 17.56
N THR A 50 14.33 -29.21 18.30
CA THR A 50 13.33 -28.90 19.35
C THR A 50 12.20 -27.99 18.86
N GLY A 51 12.41 -27.31 17.75
CA GLY A 51 11.47 -26.32 17.22
C GLY A 51 11.43 -25.00 18.01
N GLN A 52 12.22 -24.86 19.07
CA GLN A 52 12.31 -23.61 19.83
C GLN A 52 12.88 -22.50 18.94
N ALA A 53 12.34 -21.29 19.09
CA ALA A 53 12.82 -20.11 18.39
C ALA A 53 12.90 -18.91 19.34
N ALA A 54 13.89 -18.07 19.11
CA ALA A 54 14.10 -16.81 19.81
C ALA A 54 14.46 -15.72 18.79
N VAL A 55 14.28 -14.45 19.16
CA VAL A 55 14.63 -13.29 18.34
C VAL A 55 15.75 -12.55 19.05
N THR A 56 16.76 -12.10 18.30
CA THR A 56 17.87 -11.32 18.86
C THR A 56 17.40 -9.94 19.34
N ASP A 57 17.93 -9.51 20.48
CA ASP A 57 17.70 -8.19 21.09
C ASP A 57 18.45 -7.06 20.33
N ALA A 58 18.46 -5.85 20.91
CA ALA A 58 19.12 -4.67 20.33
C ALA A 58 20.64 -4.86 20.14
N ASP A 59 21.26 -5.70 20.96
CA ASP A 59 22.69 -6.02 20.92
C ASP A 59 22.98 -7.29 20.11
N GLY A 60 22.01 -7.80 19.35
CA GLY A 60 22.16 -8.98 18.51
C GLY A 60 22.19 -10.29 19.27
N HIS A 61 21.79 -10.33 20.54
CA HIS A 61 21.85 -11.52 21.39
C HIS A 61 20.49 -12.18 21.56
N CYS A 62 20.48 -13.53 21.67
CA CYS A 62 19.36 -14.28 22.20
C CYS A 62 19.85 -15.48 23.01
N LEU A 63 19.01 -15.99 23.93
CA LEU A 63 19.34 -17.06 24.85
C LEU A 63 18.26 -18.13 24.87
N PHE A 64 18.68 -19.37 24.64
CA PHE A 64 17.86 -20.56 24.88
C PHE A 64 18.25 -21.19 26.19
N ARG A 65 17.28 -21.58 27.02
CA ARG A 65 17.47 -22.23 28.33
C ARG A 65 16.79 -23.58 28.32
N ASN A 66 17.26 -24.45 29.23
CA ASN A 66 16.71 -25.79 29.43
C ASN A 66 16.75 -26.66 28.17
N ILE A 67 17.85 -26.61 27.42
CA ILE A 67 18.07 -27.45 26.24
C ILE A 67 18.70 -28.77 26.75
N PRO A 68 18.07 -29.94 26.52
CA PRO A 68 18.66 -31.22 26.91
C PRO A 68 20.07 -31.44 26.34
N ASP A 69 20.87 -32.29 27.01
CA ASP A 69 22.18 -32.67 26.49
C ASP A 69 22.05 -33.27 25.08
N GLY A 70 22.83 -32.81 24.12
CA GLY A 70 22.74 -33.27 22.75
C GLY A 70 23.41 -32.33 21.75
N THR A 71 23.37 -32.73 20.47
CA THR A 71 23.85 -31.90 19.35
C THR A 71 22.64 -31.38 18.59
N TYR A 72 22.62 -30.07 18.37
CA TYR A 72 21.51 -29.35 17.77
C TYR A 72 21.98 -28.54 16.57
N THR A 73 21.07 -28.30 15.63
CA THR A 73 21.29 -27.42 14.49
C THR A 73 20.54 -26.10 14.72
N LEU A 74 21.30 -25.02 14.91
CA LEU A 74 20.78 -23.66 14.97
C LEU A 74 20.68 -23.11 13.55
N THR A 75 19.53 -22.53 13.22
CA THR A 75 19.30 -21.79 11.98
C THR A 75 19.01 -20.34 12.32
N VAL A 76 19.72 -19.40 11.70
CA VAL A 76 19.48 -17.96 11.84
C VAL A 76 18.93 -17.41 10.54
N ARG A 77 17.86 -16.61 10.67
CA ARG A 77 17.20 -15.91 9.56
C ARG A 77 16.94 -14.46 9.93
N LEU A 78 17.35 -13.56 9.03
CA LEU A 78 17.03 -12.14 9.09
C LEU A 78 16.73 -11.66 7.68
N LEU A 79 15.73 -10.80 7.54
CA LEU A 79 15.37 -10.22 6.25
C LEU A 79 16.56 -9.40 5.72
N GLY A 80 16.93 -9.63 4.46
CA GLY A 80 18.10 -8.98 3.84
C GLY A 80 19.44 -9.67 4.11
N TYR A 81 19.44 -10.85 4.74
CA TYR A 81 20.66 -11.63 5.03
C TYR A 81 20.51 -13.09 4.60
N SER A 82 21.63 -13.69 4.19
CA SER A 82 21.69 -15.12 3.87
C SER A 82 21.45 -15.97 5.12
N THR A 83 20.48 -16.89 5.04
CA THR A 83 20.23 -17.86 6.13
C THR A 83 21.49 -18.65 6.45
N GLN A 84 21.82 -18.78 7.73
CA GLN A 84 22.97 -19.57 8.19
C GLN A 84 22.56 -20.68 9.14
N GLU A 85 23.37 -21.76 9.13
CA GLU A 85 23.17 -22.90 10.03
C GLU A 85 24.50 -23.30 10.66
N LYS A 86 24.44 -23.58 11.98
CA LYS A 86 25.57 -24.12 12.75
C LYS A 86 25.13 -25.25 13.65
N LYS A 87 25.96 -26.29 13.78
CA LYS A 87 25.77 -27.35 14.78
C LYS A 87 26.42 -26.93 16.10
N VAL A 88 25.72 -27.16 17.17
CA VAL A 88 26.16 -26.87 18.55
C VAL A 88 25.93 -28.09 19.45
N SER A 89 26.89 -28.40 20.31
CA SER A 89 26.73 -29.41 21.34
C SER A 89 26.42 -28.73 22.66
N VAL A 90 25.37 -29.18 23.33
CA VAL A 90 24.89 -28.68 24.63
C VAL A 90 25.15 -29.76 25.68
N SER A 91 25.72 -29.38 26.82
CA SER A 91 25.90 -30.25 27.97
C SER A 91 25.59 -29.51 29.26
N ARG A 92 25.32 -30.28 30.34
CA ARG A 92 25.00 -29.73 31.66
C ARG A 92 26.10 -28.85 32.25
N ASP A 93 27.33 -29.11 31.88
CA ASP A 93 28.49 -28.46 32.48
C ASP A 93 28.97 -27.24 31.68
N PHE A 94 28.35 -26.93 30.53
CA PHE A 94 28.81 -25.88 29.67
C PHE A 94 27.67 -25.19 28.92
N ALA A 95 27.55 -23.88 29.09
CA ALA A 95 26.69 -23.05 28.22
C ALA A 95 27.38 -22.86 26.86
N ALA A 96 26.72 -23.25 25.80
CA ALA A 96 27.27 -23.05 24.44
C ALA A 96 27.10 -21.61 24.02
N ASP A 97 28.20 -20.97 23.56
CA ASP A 97 28.18 -19.64 22.96
C ASP A 97 28.40 -19.77 21.45
N VAL A 98 27.48 -19.21 20.65
CA VAL A 98 27.45 -19.39 19.20
C VAL A 98 27.34 -18.04 18.49
N HIS A 99 28.39 -17.68 17.77
CA HIS A 99 28.40 -16.46 16.96
C HIS A 99 27.99 -16.78 15.51
N PHE A 100 27.03 -16.00 14.99
CA PHE A 100 26.69 -16.00 13.58
C PHE A 100 27.14 -14.70 12.93
N VAL A 101 27.92 -14.81 11.88
CA VAL A 101 28.35 -13.67 11.04
C VAL A 101 27.52 -13.72 9.77
N MET A 102 26.47 -12.94 9.70
CA MET A 102 25.56 -12.93 8.56
C MET A 102 26.09 -12.07 7.43
N THR A 103 26.01 -12.55 6.22
CA THR A 103 26.34 -11.77 5.03
C THR A 103 25.06 -11.14 4.51
N ALA A 104 25.09 -9.83 4.29
CA ALA A 104 23.99 -9.14 3.62
C ALA A 104 23.73 -9.79 2.26
N ASP A 105 22.54 -10.33 2.10
CA ASP A 105 22.10 -10.92 0.84
C ASP A 105 21.27 -9.88 0.10
N VAL A 106 21.93 -9.11 -0.76
CA VAL A 106 21.31 -8.08 -1.60
C VAL A 106 20.44 -8.71 -2.71
N THR A 107 20.11 -9.98 -2.56
CA THR A 107 19.23 -10.65 -3.50
C THR A 107 17.84 -10.03 -3.39
N VAL A 108 17.43 -9.29 -4.42
CA VAL A 108 16.10 -8.70 -4.68
C VAL A 108 14.93 -9.72 -4.53
N THR A 109 15.24 -10.94 -4.14
CA THR A 109 14.38 -12.11 -4.24
C THR A 109 13.65 -12.53 -2.95
N ASP A 110 14.06 -12.03 -1.79
CA ASP A 110 13.44 -12.38 -0.51
C ASP A 110 12.55 -11.27 0.07
N GLU A 111 12.14 -10.31 -0.76
CA GLU A 111 11.15 -9.30 -0.36
C GLU A 111 9.86 -9.98 0.13
N VAL A 112 9.45 -9.63 1.36
CA VAL A 112 8.18 -10.09 1.91
C VAL A 112 7.05 -9.24 1.35
N VAL A 113 6.01 -9.90 0.86
CA VAL A 113 4.82 -9.26 0.32
C VAL A 113 3.56 -9.76 1.03
N VAL A 114 2.54 -8.91 1.11
CA VAL A 114 1.25 -9.22 1.73
C VAL A 114 0.09 -9.18 0.73
N SER A 115 0.26 -8.50 -0.40
CA SER A 115 -0.83 -8.27 -1.38
C SER A 115 -1.21 -9.52 -2.17
N ALA A 116 -0.38 -10.55 -2.19
CA ALA A 116 -0.66 -11.81 -2.89
C ALA A 116 -1.87 -12.56 -2.31
N ASN A 117 -1.93 -12.64 -0.98
CA ASN A 117 -2.90 -13.47 -0.26
C ASN A 117 -3.36 -12.90 1.10
N ARG A 118 -3.11 -11.60 1.36
CA ARG A 118 -3.30 -10.91 2.66
C ARG A 118 -2.51 -11.55 3.82
N ASN A 119 -1.44 -12.28 3.49
CA ASN A 119 -0.53 -12.88 4.47
C ASN A 119 0.91 -12.65 4.04
N GLU A 120 1.81 -12.50 5.01
CA GLU A 120 3.23 -12.35 4.73
C GLU A 120 3.78 -13.59 4.03
N THR A 121 4.33 -13.41 2.86
CA THR A 121 4.97 -14.47 2.08
C THR A 121 6.17 -13.88 1.33
N SER A 122 7.18 -14.72 1.05
CA SER A 122 8.26 -14.30 0.15
C SER A 122 7.68 -14.01 -1.24
N ARG A 123 8.13 -12.93 -1.89
CA ARG A 123 7.74 -12.58 -3.25
C ARG A 123 7.94 -13.74 -4.24
N ARG A 124 8.97 -14.53 -4.03
CA ARG A 124 9.25 -15.74 -4.84
C ARG A 124 8.21 -16.84 -4.65
N ASP A 125 7.69 -16.99 -3.44
CA ASP A 125 6.71 -18.03 -3.13
C ASP A 125 5.26 -17.57 -3.32
N ALA A 126 5.09 -16.31 -3.68
CA ALA A 126 3.78 -15.75 -3.99
C ALA A 126 3.21 -16.36 -5.30
N PRO A 127 2.00 -16.96 -5.25
CA PRO A 127 1.41 -17.59 -6.43
C PRO A 127 0.90 -16.59 -7.47
N VAL A 128 0.93 -15.30 -7.17
CA VAL A 128 0.67 -14.19 -8.10
C VAL A 128 1.91 -13.31 -8.23
N VAL A 129 2.03 -12.61 -9.36
CA VAL A 129 3.10 -11.63 -9.54
C VAL A 129 2.81 -10.41 -8.66
N VAL A 130 3.74 -10.12 -7.74
CA VAL A 130 3.73 -8.89 -6.94
C VAL A 130 4.98 -8.10 -7.28
N ASN A 131 4.79 -6.90 -7.79
CA ASN A 131 5.88 -5.97 -8.01
C ASN A 131 6.04 -5.10 -6.78
N VAL A 132 7.28 -4.89 -6.36
CA VAL A 132 7.61 -4.13 -5.17
C VAL A 132 8.46 -2.92 -5.56
N LEU A 133 7.98 -1.75 -5.18
CA LEU A 133 8.73 -0.49 -5.22
C LEU A 133 9.14 -0.17 -3.78
N ASN A 134 10.42 -0.17 -3.52
CA ASN A 134 10.97 0.06 -2.18
C ASN A 134 11.57 1.46 -2.03
N ASN A 135 11.99 1.82 -0.82
CA ASN A 135 12.58 3.14 -0.53
C ASN A 135 13.79 3.48 -1.40
N LYS A 136 14.62 2.49 -1.78
CA LYS A 136 15.79 2.72 -2.64
C LYS A 136 15.37 3.29 -4.01
N LEU A 137 14.24 2.83 -4.55
CA LEU A 137 13.70 3.39 -5.80
C LEU A 137 13.24 4.83 -5.57
N PHE A 138 12.50 5.12 -4.48
CA PHE A 138 12.02 6.47 -4.19
C PHE A 138 13.17 7.48 -4.04
N GLU A 139 14.25 7.05 -3.38
CA GLU A 139 15.47 7.85 -3.22
C GLU A 139 16.21 8.03 -4.56
N ALA A 140 16.36 6.94 -5.35
CA ALA A 140 17.06 6.97 -6.63
C ALA A 140 16.39 7.88 -7.67
N VAL A 141 15.05 7.93 -7.66
CA VAL A 141 14.27 8.81 -8.58
C VAL A 141 13.94 10.17 -7.98
N ASN A 142 14.42 10.42 -6.76
CA ASN A 142 14.21 11.67 -6.02
C ASN A 142 12.73 12.09 -5.99
N SER A 143 11.85 11.13 -5.64
CA SER A 143 10.42 11.32 -5.70
C SER A 143 9.88 12.05 -4.47
N SER A 144 9.10 13.10 -4.69
CA SER A 144 8.37 13.83 -3.64
C SER A 144 6.99 13.22 -3.33
N ASP A 145 6.47 12.36 -4.23
CA ASP A 145 5.16 11.72 -4.10
C ASP A 145 5.15 10.30 -4.69
N LEU A 146 4.12 9.54 -4.32
CA LEU A 146 3.95 8.17 -4.77
C LEU A 146 3.76 8.09 -6.29
N ALA A 147 3.03 9.02 -6.89
CA ALA A 147 2.66 8.99 -8.31
C ALA A 147 3.90 8.97 -9.22
N LYS A 148 4.89 9.82 -8.95
CA LYS A 148 6.15 9.84 -9.73
C LYS A 148 6.86 8.48 -9.72
N SER A 149 6.93 7.84 -8.56
CA SER A 149 7.63 6.55 -8.41
C SER A 149 6.96 5.41 -9.16
N LEU A 150 5.63 5.42 -9.29
CA LEU A 150 4.88 4.39 -9.99
C LEU A 150 5.20 4.31 -11.49
N ASN A 151 5.64 5.39 -12.12
CA ASN A 151 6.06 5.39 -13.53
C ASN A 151 7.30 4.52 -13.83
N TYR A 152 8.07 4.18 -12.80
CA TYR A 152 9.26 3.32 -12.95
C TYR A 152 8.95 1.82 -12.86
N GLN A 153 7.67 1.46 -12.77
CA GLN A 153 7.23 0.08 -12.75
C GLN A 153 6.59 -0.30 -14.08
N SER A 154 7.05 -1.37 -14.72
CA SER A 154 6.45 -1.85 -15.97
C SER A 154 4.97 -2.19 -15.79
N GLY A 155 4.16 -1.93 -16.83
CA GLY A 155 2.71 -2.07 -16.80
C GLY A 155 1.97 -0.99 -16.00
N LEU A 156 2.69 0.00 -15.44
CA LEU A 156 2.10 1.19 -14.83
C LEU A 156 2.43 2.44 -15.63
N ARG A 157 1.49 3.35 -15.70
CA ARG A 157 1.68 4.69 -16.25
C ARG A 157 0.87 5.69 -15.45
N VAL A 158 1.52 6.75 -14.99
CA VAL A 158 0.86 7.89 -14.37
C VAL A 158 0.64 8.96 -15.42
N GLU A 159 -0.60 9.40 -15.56
CA GLU A 159 -1.02 10.44 -16.48
C GLU A 159 -1.73 11.54 -15.71
N ASN A 160 -1.49 12.80 -16.11
CA ASN A 160 -2.29 13.93 -15.66
C ASN A 160 -3.46 14.11 -16.62
N ASN A 161 -4.67 13.84 -16.15
CA ASN A 161 -5.87 13.84 -17.00
C ASN A 161 -6.54 15.21 -17.12
N CYS A 162 -6.11 16.20 -16.37
CA CYS A 162 -6.62 17.55 -16.42
C CYS A 162 -5.47 18.54 -16.23
N GLN A 163 -5.27 19.45 -17.19
CA GLN A 163 -4.25 20.51 -17.09
C GLN A 163 -4.52 21.43 -15.90
N ASN A 164 -5.75 21.88 -15.72
CA ASN A 164 -6.09 22.87 -14.71
C ASN A 164 -6.10 22.32 -13.29
N CYS A 165 -6.52 21.06 -13.09
CA CYS A 165 -6.55 20.41 -11.77
C CYS A 165 -5.27 19.65 -11.46
N GLY A 166 -4.54 19.23 -12.50
CA GLY A 166 -3.24 18.56 -12.34
C GLY A 166 -3.30 17.29 -11.49
N PHE A 167 -4.33 16.46 -11.67
CA PHE A 167 -4.44 15.23 -10.89
C PHE A 167 -3.82 14.03 -11.62
N PRO A 168 -2.94 13.29 -10.93
CA PRO A 168 -2.35 12.09 -11.48
C PRO A 168 -3.29 10.90 -11.33
N GLN A 169 -3.51 10.17 -12.42
CA GLN A 169 -4.15 8.85 -12.42
C GLN A 169 -3.17 7.77 -12.80
N VAL A 170 -3.25 6.62 -12.15
CA VAL A 170 -2.43 5.44 -12.49
C VAL A 170 -3.21 4.51 -13.39
N ARG A 171 -2.69 4.28 -14.60
CA ARG A 171 -3.14 3.20 -15.47
C ARG A 171 -2.38 1.93 -15.15
N ILE A 172 -3.09 0.84 -14.94
CA ILE A 172 -2.51 -0.50 -14.80
C ILE A 172 -2.82 -1.29 -16.07
N ASN A 173 -1.78 -1.73 -16.78
CA ASN A 173 -1.92 -2.46 -18.05
C ASN A 173 -2.84 -1.75 -19.07
N GLY A 174 -2.82 -0.41 -19.11
CA GLY A 174 -3.65 0.40 -20.01
C GLY A 174 -5.07 0.67 -19.50
N LEU A 175 -5.52 0.05 -18.41
CA LEU A 175 -6.81 0.37 -17.76
C LEU A 175 -6.69 1.66 -16.95
N GLU A 176 -7.71 2.50 -17.03
CA GLU A 176 -7.75 3.82 -16.40
C GLU A 176 -7.72 3.76 -14.87
N GLY A 177 -7.37 4.89 -14.22
CA GLY A 177 -7.27 5.03 -12.78
C GLY A 177 -8.44 4.47 -11.97
N PRO A 178 -9.69 4.73 -12.35
CA PRO A 178 -10.88 4.20 -11.67
C PRO A 178 -10.98 2.67 -11.57
N TYR A 179 -10.21 1.93 -12.38
CA TYR A 179 -10.10 0.48 -12.33
C TYR A 179 -8.99 -0.03 -11.39
N SER A 180 -8.25 0.87 -10.77
CA SER A 180 -7.14 0.56 -9.87
C SER A 180 -7.53 0.84 -8.43
N GLN A 181 -7.44 -0.16 -7.57
CA GLN A 181 -7.72 0.02 -6.15
C GLN A 181 -6.45 0.38 -5.37
N ILE A 182 -6.48 1.52 -4.68
CA ILE A 182 -5.41 1.94 -3.77
C ILE A 182 -5.75 1.45 -2.36
N LEU A 183 -4.76 0.86 -1.70
CA LEU A 183 -4.87 0.35 -0.34
C LEU A 183 -3.76 0.97 0.52
N ILE A 184 -4.03 1.15 1.80
CA ILE A 184 -3.02 1.41 2.82
C ILE A 184 -3.04 0.24 3.81
N ASN A 185 -1.89 -0.44 3.97
CA ASN A 185 -1.76 -1.61 4.83
C ASN A 185 -2.83 -2.70 4.55
N SER A 186 -3.08 -2.96 3.25
CA SER A 186 -4.09 -3.93 2.75
C SER A 186 -5.54 -3.59 3.07
N ARG A 187 -5.84 -2.33 3.40
CA ARG A 187 -7.20 -1.85 3.68
C ARG A 187 -7.60 -0.80 2.65
N PRO A 188 -8.80 -0.88 2.10
CA PRO A 188 -9.34 0.20 1.31
C PRO A 188 -9.61 1.38 2.25
N VAL A 189 -8.75 2.38 2.22
CA VAL A 189 -8.94 3.65 2.97
C VAL A 189 -9.44 4.72 2.01
N VAL A 190 -9.72 4.31 0.80
CA VAL A 190 -10.05 5.19 -0.31
C VAL A 190 -11.49 5.61 -0.18
N SER A 191 -11.69 6.86 0.24
CA SER A 191 -12.97 7.55 0.14
C SER A 191 -13.38 7.71 -1.33
N ALA A 192 -14.64 8.03 -1.59
CA ALA A 192 -15.09 8.41 -2.93
C ALA A 192 -14.23 9.54 -3.53
N LEU A 193 -13.65 10.40 -2.68
CA LEU A 193 -12.84 11.57 -3.06
C LEU A 193 -11.35 11.29 -3.32
N SER A 194 -10.85 10.08 -3.09
CA SER A 194 -9.42 9.78 -3.28
C SER A 194 -9.07 9.26 -4.67
N GLY A 195 -10.06 9.10 -5.54
CA GLY A 195 -9.85 8.64 -6.91
C GLY A 195 -9.05 9.60 -7.78
N VAL A 196 -9.11 10.89 -7.50
CA VAL A 196 -8.46 11.95 -8.28
C VAL A 196 -7.12 12.35 -7.66
N TYR A 197 -7.09 12.72 -6.39
CA TYR A 197 -5.89 13.30 -5.76
C TYR A 197 -5.15 12.35 -4.81
N GLY A 198 -5.74 11.22 -4.46
CA GLY A 198 -5.28 10.35 -3.38
C GLY A 198 -3.83 9.87 -3.48
N LEU A 199 -3.28 9.70 -4.68
CA LEU A 199 -1.89 9.26 -4.87
C LEU A 199 -0.87 10.33 -4.46
N GLU A 200 -1.12 11.61 -4.72
CA GLU A 200 -0.22 12.68 -4.30
C GLU A 200 -0.36 13.00 -2.82
N GLN A 201 -1.51 12.66 -2.21
CA GLN A 201 -1.79 12.90 -0.78
C GLN A 201 -1.09 11.91 0.16
N ILE A 202 -0.42 10.86 -0.38
CA ILE A 202 0.35 9.89 0.39
C ILE A 202 1.82 10.33 0.43
N PRO A 203 2.33 10.80 1.58
CA PRO A 203 3.72 11.25 1.71
C PRO A 203 4.70 10.08 1.57
N VAL A 204 5.74 10.24 0.73
CA VAL A 204 6.73 9.16 0.49
C VAL A 204 7.50 8.77 1.74
N ASN A 205 7.72 9.70 2.67
CA ASN A 205 8.46 9.43 3.90
C ASN A 205 7.75 8.49 4.87
N MET A 206 6.42 8.30 4.75
CA MET A 206 5.68 7.30 5.53
C MET A 206 5.75 5.90 4.91
N ILE A 207 6.14 5.77 3.65
CA ILE A 207 6.09 4.53 2.88
C ILE A 207 7.31 3.66 3.20
N ASP A 208 7.09 2.40 3.52
CA ASP A 208 8.11 1.36 3.56
C ASP A 208 8.33 0.78 2.15
N ARG A 209 7.24 0.35 1.53
CA ARG A 209 7.20 -0.15 0.16
C ARG A 209 5.81 -0.03 -0.44
N VAL A 210 5.75 -0.15 -1.75
CA VAL A 210 4.47 -0.26 -2.48
C VAL A 210 4.44 -1.59 -3.21
N GLU A 211 3.36 -2.33 -2.99
CA GLU A 211 3.13 -3.62 -3.63
C GLU A 211 2.06 -3.46 -4.71
N VAL A 212 2.38 -3.85 -5.93
CA VAL A 212 1.47 -3.77 -7.08
C VAL A 212 1.13 -5.16 -7.56
N VAL A 213 -0.16 -5.49 -7.55
CA VAL A 213 -0.72 -6.70 -8.15
C VAL A 213 -1.54 -6.31 -9.35
N ARG A 214 -1.22 -6.84 -10.51
CA ARG A 214 -1.93 -6.58 -11.78
C ARG A 214 -3.02 -7.61 -12.03
N GLY A 215 -4.07 -7.21 -12.75
CA GLY A 215 -5.24 -8.04 -13.01
C GLY A 215 -6.28 -7.99 -11.89
N GLY A 216 -7.41 -8.66 -12.06
CA GLY A 216 -8.55 -8.59 -11.13
C GLY A 216 -8.19 -8.99 -9.70
N GLY A 217 -8.39 -8.07 -8.76
CA GLY A 217 -8.08 -8.24 -7.32
C GLY A 217 -9.32 -8.38 -6.43
N SER A 218 -10.53 -8.33 -7.01
CA SER A 218 -11.78 -8.26 -6.23
C SER A 218 -12.03 -9.47 -5.34
N ALA A 219 -11.48 -10.63 -5.66
CA ALA A 219 -11.54 -11.82 -4.81
C ALA A 219 -10.92 -11.63 -3.42
N LEU A 220 -10.04 -10.65 -3.23
CA LEU A 220 -9.45 -10.31 -1.93
C LEU A 220 -9.89 -8.94 -1.43
N PHE A 221 -9.93 -7.97 -2.32
CA PHE A 221 -10.01 -6.56 -1.96
C PHE A 221 -11.37 -5.92 -2.26
N GLY A 222 -12.30 -6.67 -2.89
CA GLY A 222 -13.65 -6.21 -3.17
C GLY A 222 -13.76 -5.29 -4.38
N ALA A 223 -14.64 -4.31 -4.31
CA ALA A 223 -14.95 -3.40 -5.40
C ALA A 223 -13.72 -2.60 -5.87
N ASN A 224 -13.74 -2.16 -7.14
CA ASN A 224 -12.76 -1.30 -7.81
C ASN A 224 -11.40 -1.95 -8.14
N ALA A 225 -11.12 -3.18 -7.68
CA ALA A 225 -9.91 -3.92 -8.04
C ALA A 225 -10.06 -4.65 -9.39
N VAL A 226 -10.35 -3.92 -10.45
CA VAL A 226 -10.60 -4.45 -11.80
C VAL A 226 -9.30 -4.61 -12.58
N GLY A 227 -8.49 -3.56 -12.65
CA GLY A 227 -7.19 -3.53 -13.34
C GLY A 227 -6.03 -4.00 -12.46
N GLY A 228 -6.20 -3.88 -11.15
CA GLY A 228 -5.19 -4.28 -10.17
C GLY A 228 -5.33 -3.56 -8.84
N THR A 229 -4.36 -3.80 -7.97
CA THR A 229 -4.28 -3.15 -6.66
C THR A 229 -2.90 -2.54 -6.44
N ILE A 230 -2.86 -1.35 -5.84
CA ILE A 230 -1.67 -0.66 -5.39
C ILE A 230 -1.77 -0.57 -3.87
N ASN A 231 -0.96 -1.36 -3.18
CA ASN A 231 -0.99 -1.46 -1.73
C ASN A 231 0.22 -0.75 -1.14
N VAL A 232 -0.02 0.37 -0.48
CA VAL A 232 0.99 1.14 0.22
C VAL A 232 1.20 0.55 1.60
N ILE A 233 2.38 0.01 1.85
CA ILE A 233 2.78 -0.48 3.17
C ILE A 233 3.55 0.63 3.87
N THR A 234 3.06 1.05 5.03
CA THR A 234 3.68 2.13 5.81
C THR A 234 4.76 1.59 6.74
N LYS A 235 5.75 2.44 7.05
CA LYS A 235 6.86 2.09 7.95
C LYS A 235 6.36 1.70 9.33
N ASP A 236 6.79 0.54 9.81
CA ASP A 236 6.62 0.13 11.20
C ASP A 236 7.80 0.64 12.06
N PRO A 237 7.58 1.02 13.32
CA PRO A 237 8.67 1.29 14.25
C PRO A 237 9.39 -0.02 14.61
N VAL A 238 10.58 -0.22 14.06
CA VAL A 238 11.39 -1.44 14.27
C VAL A 238 12.66 -1.17 15.08
N ASN A 239 13.16 0.06 15.02
CA ASN A 239 14.36 0.52 15.74
C ASN A 239 14.21 2.01 16.12
N ASN A 240 15.08 2.48 17.03
CA ASN A 240 15.19 3.90 17.33
C ASN A 240 15.88 4.60 16.16
N SER A 241 15.22 5.59 15.56
CA SER A 241 15.78 6.31 14.41
C SER A 241 15.22 7.72 14.31
N PHE A 242 15.99 8.57 13.67
CA PHE A 242 15.58 9.92 13.27
C PHE A 242 16.15 10.22 11.91
N GLN A 243 15.30 10.66 10.98
CA GLN A 243 15.69 10.99 9.61
C GLN A 243 15.01 12.29 9.18
N VAL A 244 15.78 13.16 8.53
CA VAL A 244 15.28 14.38 7.88
C VAL A 244 15.71 14.35 6.43
N SER A 245 14.80 14.74 5.55
CA SER A 245 15.06 14.87 4.12
C SER A 245 14.53 16.19 3.60
N SER A 246 15.23 16.78 2.64
CA SER A 246 14.77 17.97 1.94
C SER A 246 15.13 17.85 0.47
N THR A 247 14.18 18.18 -0.40
CA THR A 247 14.35 18.20 -1.85
C THR A 247 13.91 19.55 -2.37
N LEU A 248 14.76 20.17 -3.18
CA LEU A 248 14.43 21.36 -3.94
C LEU A 248 14.52 21.02 -5.43
N SER A 249 13.43 21.20 -6.14
CA SER A 249 13.34 20.93 -7.57
C SER A 249 13.11 22.22 -8.33
N ASP A 250 13.92 22.46 -9.34
CA ASP A 250 13.73 23.54 -10.31
C ASP A 250 13.02 23.00 -11.55
N MET A 251 11.98 23.70 -11.98
CA MET A 251 11.23 23.40 -13.18
C MET A 251 11.60 24.42 -14.28
N ASN A 252 12.68 24.10 -15.01
CA ASN A 252 13.16 24.87 -16.17
C ASN A 252 13.42 26.36 -15.88
N GLY A 253 13.88 26.69 -14.66
CA GLY A 253 14.13 28.08 -14.24
C GLY A 253 12.88 28.94 -14.04
N LYS A 254 11.68 28.39 -14.24
CA LYS A 254 10.40 29.11 -14.17
C LYS A 254 9.66 28.93 -12.84
N ALA A 255 9.77 27.74 -12.23
CA ALA A 255 9.05 27.43 -10.98
C ALA A 255 9.86 26.49 -10.08
N TRP A 256 9.51 26.50 -8.79
CA TRP A 256 10.19 25.70 -7.76
C TRP A 256 9.22 24.79 -7.04
N GLU A 257 9.68 23.59 -6.70
CA GLU A 257 9.01 22.70 -5.78
C GLU A 257 9.93 22.37 -4.62
N GLN A 258 9.45 22.57 -3.41
CA GLN A 258 10.16 22.26 -2.16
C GLN A 258 9.43 21.09 -1.47
N TYR A 259 10.21 20.12 -1.05
CA TYR A 259 9.76 19.04 -0.17
C TYR A 259 10.64 19.00 1.08
N PHE A 260 10.00 18.84 2.23
CA PHE A 260 10.65 18.56 3.50
C PHE A 260 9.97 17.37 4.17
N GLY A 261 10.74 16.41 4.64
CA GLY A 261 10.26 15.23 5.35
C GLY A 261 11.06 14.99 6.62
N ALA A 262 10.37 14.64 7.70
CA ALA A 262 10.97 14.20 8.95
C ALA A 262 10.31 12.92 9.43
N ASN A 263 11.12 11.98 9.90
CA ASN A 263 10.67 10.72 10.51
C ASN A 263 11.39 10.54 11.84
N ALA A 264 10.65 10.03 12.83
CA ALA A 264 11.21 9.62 14.10
C ALA A 264 10.59 8.28 14.52
N SER A 265 11.38 7.39 15.06
CA SER A 265 10.90 6.09 15.55
C SER A 265 11.53 5.79 16.91
N LEU A 266 10.71 5.33 17.84
CA LEU A 266 11.09 4.90 19.17
C LEU A 266 10.53 3.52 19.43
N VAL A 267 11.38 2.62 19.91
CA VAL A 267 11.02 1.24 20.22
C VAL A 267 11.58 0.88 21.58
N SER A 268 10.78 0.20 22.39
CA SER A 268 11.23 -0.28 23.69
C SER A 268 12.24 -1.42 23.55
N ASP A 269 13.20 -1.53 24.48
CA ASP A 269 14.26 -2.56 24.48
C ASP A 269 13.72 -3.99 24.37
N LYS A 270 12.56 -4.25 24.97
CA LYS A 270 11.87 -5.54 24.90
C LYS A 270 10.95 -5.70 23.70
N ASN A 271 10.92 -4.72 22.81
CA ASN A 271 10.05 -4.70 21.63
C ASN A 271 8.55 -4.88 21.96
N THR A 272 8.14 -4.44 23.16
CA THR A 272 6.76 -4.53 23.64
C THR A 272 5.89 -3.40 23.09
N TYR A 273 6.46 -2.24 22.82
CA TYR A 273 5.79 -1.13 22.16
C TYR A 273 6.77 -0.35 21.28
N GLY A 274 6.24 0.26 20.26
CA GLY A 274 6.97 1.16 19.40
C GLY A 274 6.04 2.21 18.82
N VAL A 275 6.60 3.39 18.50
CA VAL A 275 5.91 4.50 17.88
C VAL A 275 6.81 5.09 16.79
N ALA A 276 6.24 5.29 15.61
CA ALA A 276 6.83 6.06 14.52
C ALA A 276 5.99 7.31 14.28
N LEU A 277 6.66 8.44 14.08
CA LEU A 277 6.08 9.71 13.71
C LEU A 277 6.65 10.12 12.37
N TYR A 278 5.84 10.71 11.53
CA TYR A 278 6.30 11.36 10.33
C TYR A 278 5.63 12.71 10.13
N GLN A 279 6.36 13.60 9.50
CA GLN A 279 5.84 14.87 9.02
C GLN A 279 6.39 15.11 7.61
N SER A 280 5.57 15.68 6.73
CA SER A 280 6.01 16.17 5.43
C SER A 280 5.40 17.53 5.12
N TYR A 281 6.15 18.34 4.42
CA TYR A 281 5.71 19.60 3.85
C TYR A 281 6.11 19.63 2.38
N ARG A 282 5.17 19.99 1.50
CA ARG A 282 5.40 20.13 0.06
C ARG A 282 4.80 21.44 -0.41
N ASN A 283 5.59 22.22 -1.12
CA ASN A 283 5.15 23.46 -1.70
C ASN A 283 5.65 23.56 -3.14
N ARG A 284 4.74 23.75 -4.10
CA ARG A 284 5.03 23.91 -5.51
C ARG A 284 4.43 25.20 -6.02
N ASN A 285 5.22 26.00 -6.71
CA ASN A 285 4.74 27.14 -7.47
C ASN A 285 4.07 26.68 -8.76
N PRO A 286 3.07 27.42 -9.27
CA PRO A 286 2.48 27.09 -10.56
C PRO A 286 3.53 27.14 -11.66
N TYR A 287 3.48 26.19 -12.58
CA TYR A 287 4.41 26.10 -13.70
C TYR A 287 3.64 26.16 -15.02
N ASP A 288 3.95 27.18 -15.81
CA ASP A 288 3.50 27.38 -17.17
C ASP A 288 4.65 26.96 -18.10
N ALA A 289 4.49 25.85 -18.80
CA ALA A 289 5.54 25.25 -19.61
C ALA A 289 5.71 25.95 -20.95
N ASP A 290 4.61 26.29 -21.64
CA ASP A 290 4.60 26.81 -23.00
C ASP A 290 4.46 28.34 -23.07
N GLY A 291 4.12 29.00 -21.96
CA GLY A 291 4.08 30.45 -21.83
C GLY A 291 2.75 31.08 -22.29
N ASP A 292 1.69 30.31 -22.29
CA ASP A 292 0.36 30.77 -22.65
C ASP A 292 -0.41 31.45 -21.49
N GLY A 293 0.21 31.47 -20.30
CA GLY A 293 -0.35 32.06 -19.07
C GLY A 293 -1.17 31.12 -18.23
N PHE A 294 -1.38 29.86 -18.68
CA PHE A 294 -2.05 28.81 -17.91
C PHE A 294 -1.01 27.82 -17.35
N SER A 295 -1.35 27.16 -16.25
CA SER A 295 -0.44 26.21 -15.63
C SER A 295 -0.64 24.79 -16.10
N GLU A 296 0.42 24.10 -16.55
CA GLU A 296 0.44 22.64 -16.72
C GLU A 296 0.63 21.92 -15.40
N LEU A 297 1.31 22.58 -14.45
CA LEU A 297 1.38 22.11 -13.07
C LEU A 297 0.87 23.20 -12.13
N GLY A 298 -0.24 22.93 -11.46
CA GLY A 298 -0.87 23.89 -10.56
C GLY A 298 -0.04 24.15 -9.29
N LYS A 299 -0.37 25.24 -8.61
CA LYS A 299 0.12 25.55 -7.26
C LYS A 299 -0.31 24.45 -6.28
N LEU A 300 0.62 24.02 -5.44
CA LEU A 300 0.36 23.02 -4.39
C LEU A 300 0.99 23.47 -3.09
N ASN A 301 0.23 23.39 -2.00
CA ASN A 301 0.76 23.47 -0.65
C ASN A 301 0.15 22.35 0.18
N MET A 302 0.97 21.46 0.69
CA MET A 302 0.51 20.29 1.44
C MET A 302 1.34 20.13 2.71
N ASN A 303 0.67 19.89 3.81
CA ASN A 303 1.28 19.56 5.08
C ASN A 303 0.63 18.30 5.64
N SER A 304 1.43 17.28 5.90
CA SER A 304 0.95 16.01 6.43
C SER A 304 1.71 15.63 7.69
N PHE A 305 0.97 15.14 8.67
CA PHE A 305 1.51 14.57 9.89
C PHE A 305 0.85 13.23 10.16
N GLY A 306 1.62 12.28 10.69
CA GLY A 306 1.05 11.02 11.11
C GLY A 306 1.86 10.30 12.15
N LEU A 307 1.20 9.35 12.77
CA LEU A 307 1.79 8.44 13.72
C LEU A 307 1.36 7.00 13.41
N ARG A 308 2.25 6.06 13.69
CA ARG A 308 1.94 4.64 13.71
C ARG A 308 2.62 4.02 14.94
N GLY A 309 1.87 3.24 15.68
CA GLY A 309 2.38 2.60 16.88
C GLY A 309 1.86 1.17 17.03
N TYR A 310 2.55 0.43 17.85
CA TYR A 310 2.08 -0.87 18.29
C TYR A 310 2.32 -1.07 19.80
N TYR A 311 1.48 -1.92 20.37
CA TYR A 311 1.65 -2.47 21.70
C TYR A 311 1.44 -3.99 21.65
N ARG A 312 2.33 -4.74 22.28
CA ARG A 312 2.24 -6.21 22.43
C ARG A 312 1.85 -6.56 23.86
N PRO A 313 0.55 -6.77 24.14
CA PRO A 313 0.10 -7.20 25.47
C PRO A 313 0.71 -8.54 25.89
N SER A 314 1.00 -9.40 24.92
CA SER A 314 1.68 -10.67 25.08
C SER A 314 2.52 -11.00 23.83
N GLN A 315 3.36 -12.02 23.93
CA GLN A 315 4.08 -12.53 22.75
C GLN A 315 3.12 -13.04 21.65
N PHE A 316 1.88 -13.35 21.99
CA PHE A 316 0.88 -13.87 21.05
C PHE A 316 -0.16 -12.83 20.61
N SER A 317 0.02 -11.57 20.96
CA SER A 317 -0.92 -10.53 20.55
C SER A 317 -0.23 -9.20 20.24
N ARG A 318 -0.79 -8.48 19.27
CA ARG A 318 -0.30 -7.16 18.85
C ARG A 318 -1.48 -6.23 18.58
N LEU A 319 -1.51 -5.11 19.28
CA LEU A 319 -2.39 -3.98 18.99
C LEU A 319 -1.62 -2.98 18.14
N GLY A 320 -2.15 -2.61 17.00
CA GLY A 320 -1.62 -1.56 16.14
C GLY A 320 -2.56 -0.37 16.10
N ILE A 321 -2.02 0.84 16.08
CA ILE A 321 -2.75 2.10 15.94
C ILE A 321 -2.06 2.95 14.89
N GLU A 322 -2.85 3.63 14.06
CA GLU A 322 -2.35 4.61 13.11
C GLU A 322 -3.29 5.82 13.03
N TYR A 323 -2.70 6.99 12.81
CA TYR A 323 -3.43 8.25 12.59
C TYR A 323 -2.65 9.13 11.63
N HIS A 324 -3.36 9.75 10.69
CA HIS A 324 -2.80 10.63 9.68
C HIS A 324 -3.70 11.84 9.49
N VAL A 325 -3.11 13.01 9.36
CA VAL A 325 -3.79 14.23 8.95
C VAL A 325 -3.05 14.87 7.79
N THR A 326 -3.78 15.28 6.76
CA THR A 326 -3.25 16.00 5.61
C THR A 326 -4.10 17.24 5.36
N ASN A 327 -3.43 18.39 5.29
CA ASN A 327 -3.99 19.64 4.82
C ASN A 327 -3.39 19.95 3.45
N GLU A 328 -4.22 20.06 2.43
CA GLU A 328 -3.80 20.34 1.06
C GLU A 328 -4.53 21.55 0.51
N PHE A 329 -3.80 22.43 -0.13
CA PHE A 329 -4.29 23.47 -1.02
C PHE A 329 -3.73 23.24 -2.42
N ARG A 330 -4.60 23.19 -3.41
CA ARG A 330 -4.25 23.02 -4.81
C ARG A 330 -5.01 24.03 -5.66
N ARG A 331 -4.34 24.62 -6.66
CA ARG A 331 -4.96 25.52 -7.61
C ARG A 331 -4.26 25.44 -8.95
N GLY A 332 -5.03 25.24 -10.01
CA GLY A 332 -4.59 25.34 -11.39
C GLY A 332 -5.40 26.37 -12.16
N GLY A 333 -4.97 26.70 -13.36
CA GLY A 333 -5.55 27.74 -14.21
C GLY A 333 -4.59 28.89 -14.44
N ASN A 334 -5.09 30.12 -14.38
CA ASN A 334 -4.28 31.31 -14.63
C ASN A 334 -4.46 32.40 -13.56
N LYS A 335 -3.75 33.53 -13.69
CA LYS A 335 -3.91 34.74 -12.85
C LYS A 335 -3.90 34.43 -11.35
N PHE A 336 -2.86 33.72 -10.87
CA PHE A 336 -2.77 33.17 -9.51
C PHE A 336 -2.80 34.22 -8.39
N ASP A 337 -2.61 35.51 -8.72
CA ASP A 337 -2.65 36.63 -7.78
C ASP A 337 -4.06 37.17 -7.53
N LEU A 338 -5.06 36.74 -8.34
CA LEU A 338 -6.46 37.15 -8.23
C LEU A 338 -7.27 36.08 -7.49
N GLU A 339 -8.48 36.47 -7.03
CA GLU A 339 -9.42 35.49 -6.48
C GLU A 339 -9.90 34.51 -7.58
N PRO A 340 -10.28 33.28 -7.24
CA PRO A 340 -10.65 32.26 -8.23
C PRO A 340 -11.71 32.72 -9.24
N PHE A 341 -12.73 33.46 -8.77
CA PHE A 341 -13.82 33.95 -9.62
C PHE A 341 -13.47 35.18 -10.47
N GLU A 342 -12.28 35.75 -10.32
CA GLU A 342 -11.78 36.87 -11.12
C GLU A 342 -10.89 36.41 -12.30
N THR A 343 -10.68 35.11 -12.42
CA THR A 343 -9.80 34.51 -13.43
C THR A 343 -10.56 34.04 -14.64
N ASP A 344 -9.85 33.74 -15.73
CA ASP A 344 -10.46 33.21 -16.94
C ASP A 344 -10.91 31.75 -16.72
N ILE A 345 -10.05 30.96 -16.02
CA ILE A 345 -10.37 29.62 -15.55
C ILE A 345 -9.58 29.31 -14.29
N THR A 346 -10.22 28.75 -13.30
CA THR A 346 -9.57 28.23 -12.09
C THR A 346 -10.24 26.95 -11.62
N GLU A 347 -9.41 25.99 -11.29
CA GLU A 347 -9.77 24.82 -10.50
C GLU A 347 -8.97 24.84 -9.20
N GLN A 348 -9.68 24.99 -8.09
CA GLN A 348 -9.08 25.10 -6.78
C GLN A 348 -9.72 24.14 -5.79
N THR A 349 -8.91 23.46 -4.99
CA THR A 349 -9.39 22.65 -3.88
C THR A 349 -8.59 22.90 -2.61
N LYS A 350 -9.29 22.84 -1.48
CA LYS A 350 -8.71 22.77 -0.13
C LYS A 350 -9.25 21.51 0.52
N HIS A 351 -8.35 20.60 0.89
CA HIS A 351 -8.69 19.37 1.58
C HIS A 351 -8.19 19.39 3.02
N VAL A 352 -9.01 18.91 3.94
CA VAL A 352 -8.62 18.50 5.28
C VAL A 352 -8.98 17.03 5.41
N ILE A 353 -7.98 16.17 5.44
CA ILE A 353 -8.15 14.72 5.49
C ILE A 353 -7.66 14.23 6.84
N ASN A 354 -8.53 13.56 7.58
CA ASN A 354 -8.21 12.87 8.81
C ASN A 354 -8.46 11.38 8.61
N SER A 355 -7.45 10.54 8.85
CA SER A 355 -7.60 9.10 8.76
C SER A 355 -6.97 8.39 9.96
N GLY A 356 -7.53 7.26 10.33
CA GLY A 356 -7.03 6.47 11.44
C GLY A 356 -7.38 5.01 11.31
N GLY A 357 -6.66 4.17 12.04
CA GLY A 357 -6.88 2.73 12.00
C GLY A 357 -6.45 2.04 13.28
N LEU A 358 -7.14 0.94 13.59
CA LEU A 358 -6.82 0.01 14.67
C LEU A 358 -6.69 -1.39 14.09
N THR A 359 -5.74 -2.16 14.60
CA THR A 359 -5.58 -3.59 14.29
C THR A 359 -5.28 -4.34 15.56
N TYR A 360 -5.94 -5.46 15.76
CA TYR A 360 -5.62 -6.37 16.85
C TYR A 360 -5.40 -7.77 16.30
N ASP A 361 -4.15 -8.22 16.35
CA ASP A 361 -3.71 -9.53 15.90
C ASP A 361 -3.55 -10.46 17.12
N VAL A 362 -4.10 -11.66 17.02
CA VAL A 362 -3.96 -12.74 18.00
C VAL A 362 -3.39 -13.96 17.30
N PHE A 363 -2.29 -14.48 17.84
CA PHE A 363 -1.62 -15.67 17.35
C PHE A 363 -1.86 -16.84 18.31
N PHE A 364 -2.06 -18.02 17.78
CA PHE A 364 -2.25 -19.22 18.56
C PHE A 364 -1.66 -20.44 17.86
N ASN A 365 -1.57 -21.56 18.60
CA ASN A 365 -0.96 -22.80 18.13
C ASN A 365 0.46 -22.57 17.56
N SER A 366 1.35 -21.97 18.37
CA SER A 366 2.74 -21.66 18.00
C SER A 366 2.84 -20.87 16.69
N TYR A 367 2.06 -19.79 16.58
CA TYR A 367 1.98 -18.89 15.42
C TYR A 367 1.48 -19.53 14.11
N LYS A 368 0.97 -20.78 14.15
CA LYS A 368 0.37 -21.40 12.96
C LYS A 368 -0.92 -20.76 12.53
N HIS A 369 -1.62 -20.13 13.48
CA HIS A 369 -2.90 -19.49 13.24
C HIS A 369 -2.86 -18.04 13.72
N LYS A 370 -3.50 -17.17 12.95
CA LYS A 370 -3.68 -15.75 13.27
C LYS A 370 -5.12 -15.35 13.09
N LEU A 371 -5.66 -14.62 14.04
CA LEU A 371 -6.93 -13.92 13.94
C LEU A 371 -6.65 -12.42 14.02
N SER A 372 -7.11 -11.66 13.05
CA SER A 372 -6.92 -10.21 12.95
C SER A 372 -8.27 -9.51 12.97
N PHE A 373 -8.45 -8.55 13.86
CA PHE A 373 -9.56 -7.60 13.84
C PHE A 373 -9.01 -6.25 13.43
N TYR A 374 -9.70 -5.57 12.54
CA TYR A 374 -9.26 -4.25 12.09
C TYR A 374 -10.43 -3.31 11.84
N SER A 375 -10.14 -2.02 12.02
CA SER A 375 -11.03 -0.94 11.64
C SER A 375 -10.21 0.22 11.12
N SER A 376 -10.72 0.92 10.12
CA SER A 376 -10.15 2.17 9.62
C SER A 376 -11.26 3.18 9.33
N ILE A 377 -10.95 4.45 9.50
CA ILE A 377 -11.85 5.57 9.26
C ILE A 377 -11.10 6.67 8.53
N GLN A 378 -11.74 7.31 7.56
CA GLN A 378 -11.25 8.51 6.90
C GLN A 378 -12.38 9.52 6.76
N HIS A 379 -12.11 10.74 7.16
CA HIS A 379 -12.99 11.88 6.93
C HIS A 379 -12.28 12.93 6.10
N THR A 380 -12.93 13.39 5.04
CA THR A 380 -12.41 14.42 4.12
C THR A 380 -13.40 15.57 4.03
N ASP A 381 -12.99 16.76 4.44
CA ASP A 381 -13.66 18.03 4.15
C ASP A 381 -12.97 18.69 2.98
N ARG A 382 -13.70 18.98 1.91
CA ARG A 382 -13.19 19.64 0.71
C ARG A 382 -13.98 20.91 0.42
N ASN A 383 -13.29 22.04 0.33
CA ASN A 383 -13.81 23.25 -0.29
C ASN A 383 -13.23 23.37 -1.69
N SER A 384 -14.06 23.58 -2.70
CA SER A 384 -13.67 23.63 -4.09
C SER A 384 -14.16 24.89 -4.80
N TYR A 385 -13.48 25.24 -5.88
CA TYR A 385 -13.94 26.16 -6.91
C TYR A 385 -13.62 25.55 -8.26
N TYR A 386 -14.62 25.35 -9.09
CA TYR A 386 -14.48 24.83 -10.46
C TYR A 386 -15.19 25.77 -11.41
N GLY A 387 -14.51 26.84 -11.85
CA GLY A 387 -15.15 27.89 -12.62
C GLY A 387 -14.31 28.44 -13.75
N ALA A 388 -15.00 28.97 -14.76
CA ALA A 388 -14.44 29.72 -15.85
C ALA A 388 -15.27 30.98 -16.10
N GLN A 389 -14.73 31.93 -16.91
CA GLN A 389 -15.42 33.16 -17.33
C GLN A 389 -15.90 34.00 -16.12
N GLN A 390 -15.09 34.01 -15.05
CA GLN A 390 -15.35 34.84 -13.86
C GLN A 390 -16.69 34.51 -13.15
N ASN A 391 -17.03 33.20 -13.09
CA ASN A 391 -18.24 32.74 -12.42
C ASN A 391 -18.13 32.85 -10.89
N PRO A 392 -18.89 33.75 -10.21
CA PRO A 392 -18.80 33.93 -8.77
C PRO A 392 -19.46 32.79 -7.97
N ASP A 393 -20.27 31.95 -8.61
CA ASP A 393 -21.10 30.92 -7.98
C ASP A 393 -20.51 29.49 -8.09
N ALA A 394 -19.31 29.35 -8.68
CA ALA A 394 -18.69 28.05 -8.93
C ALA A 394 -18.01 27.41 -7.69
N TYR A 395 -18.37 27.86 -6.48
CA TYR A 395 -17.88 27.29 -5.23
C TYR A 395 -18.64 26.03 -4.83
N GLY A 396 -17.93 25.09 -4.24
CA GLY A 396 -18.48 23.85 -3.73
C GLY A 396 -17.92 23.44 -2.39
N LYS A 397 -18.68 22.62 -1.69
CA LYS A 397 -18.27 21.97 -0.45
C LYS A 397 -18.63 20.49 -0.51
N THR A 398 -17.66 19.64 -0.15
CA THR A 398 -17.84 18.18 -0.10
C THR A 398 -17.41 17.68 1.26
N ASP A 399 -18.25 16.88 1.89
CA ASP A 399 -17.99 16.13 3.11
C ASP A 399 -18.05 14.64 2.79
N ASP A 400 -17.02 13.89 3.13
CA ASP A 400 -16.93 12.45 2.84
C ASP A 400 -16.40 11.69 4.04
N LEU A 401 -17.18 10.74 4.52
CA LEU A 401 -16.82 9.84 5.60
C LEU A 401 -16.82 8.39 5.14
N THR A 402 -15.65 7.77 5.17
CA THR A 402 -15.50 6.33 4.91
C THR A 402 -15.05 5.62 6.18
N TRP A 403 -15.66 4.48 6.49
CA TRP A 403 -15.13 3.57 7.51
C TRP A 403 -15.23 2.12 7.05
N VAL A 404 -14.26 1.32 7.49
CA VAL A 404 -14.14 -0.10 7.20
C VAL A 404 -13.89 -0.84 8.51
N ALA A 405 -14.54 -1.98 8.69
CA ALA A 405 -14.25 -2.89 9.79
C ALA A 405 -14.28 -4.33 9.29
N GLY A 406 -13.42 -5.17 9.82
CA GLY A 406 -13.35 -6.56 9.42
C GLY A 406 -12.66 -7.47 10.41
N ALA A 407 -12.84 -8.76 10.18
CA ALA A 407 -12.14 -9.84 10.87
C ALA A 407 -11.57 -10.80 9.83
N MET A 408 -10.33 -11.22 10.05
CA MET A 408 -9.62 -12.11 9.13
C MET A 408 -8.93 -13.23 9.92
N TYR A 409 -9.05 -14.43 9.42
CA TYR A 409 -8.34 -15.61 9.91
C TYR A 409 -7.33 -16.08 8.87
N THR A 410 -6.11 -16.39 9.33
CA THR A 410 -5.08 -17.07 8.56
C THR A 410 -4.61 -18.29 9.32
N GLY A 411 -4.56 -19.44 8.66
CA GLY A 411 -4.14 -20.69 9.30
C GLY A 411 -3.24 -21.53 8.40
N ASN A 412 -2.14 -22.02 8.99
CA ASN A 412 -1.20 -22.95 8.36
C ASN A 412 -1.53 -24.38 8.79
N PHE A 413 -1.88 -25.22 7.82
CA PHE A 413 -2.24 -26.61 8.03
C PHE A 413 -1.17 -27.51 7.42
N SER A 414 -0.72 -28.51 8.19
CA SER A 414 0.22 -29.51 7.68
C SER A 414 -0.38 -30.35 6.55
N ARG A 415 -1.69 -30.53 6.57
CA ARG A 415 -2.46 -31.13 5.50
C ARG A 415 -3.91 -30.63 5.54
N LEU A 416 -4.40 -30.16 4.41
CA LEU A 416 -5.80 -29.83 4.18
C LEU A 416 -6.21 -30.44 2.83
N LEU A 417 -7.21 -31.31 2.84
CA LEU A 417 -7.61 -32.13 1.70
C LEU A 417 -6.46 -33.05 1.25
N PHE A 418 -5.61 -32.59 0.34
CA PHE A 418 -4.59 -33.42 -0.32
C PHE A 418 -3.13 -32.95 -0.06
N ALA A 419 -2.90 -31.73 0.45
CA ALA A 419 -1.55 -31.17 0.62
C ALA A 419 -1.47 -30.22 1.81
N PRO A 420 -0.23 -29.81 2.23
CA PRO A 420 -0.03 -28.68 3.12
C PRO A 420 -0.69 -27.44 2.56
N ALA A 421 -1.37 -26.66 3.41
CA ALA A 421 -2.14 -25.53 2.94
C ALA A 421 -2.10 -24.33 3.90
N VAL A 422 -2.27 -23.15 3.32
CA VAL A 422 -2.56 -21.90 4.05
C VAL A 422 -3.96 -21.45 3.67
N ILE A 423 -4.84 -21.33 4.67
CA ILE A 423 -6.17 -20.76 4.50
C ILE A 423 -6.12 -19.29 4.92
N THR A 424 -6.72 -18.41 4.12
CA THR A 424 -7.05 -17.04 4.51
C THR A 424 -8.53 -16.81 4.26
N SER A 425 -9.26 -16.38 5.28
CA SER A 425 -10.69 -16.09 5.18
C SER A 425 -11.02 -14.85 5.98
N GLY A 426 -12.08 -14.16 5.64
CA GLY A 426 -12.48 -12.97 6.37
C GLY A 426 -13.85 -12.46 6.00
N ILE A 427 -14.34 -11.58 6.87
CA ILE A 427 -15.55 -10.79 6.65
C ILE A 427 -15.18 -9.32 6.78
N GLU A 428 -15.81 -8.48 5.98
CA GLU A 428 -15.51 -7.05 5.93
C GLU A 428 -16.81 -6.28 5.69
N TYR A 429 -16.95 -5.16 6.37
CA TYR A 429 -18.01 -4.19 6.13
C TYR A 429 -17.38 -2.83 5.86
N GLN A 430 -17.87 -2.18 4.83
CA GLN A 430 -17.47 -0.81 4.44
C GLN A 430 -18.71 0.06 4.34
N ASN A 431 -18.58 1.30 4.82
CA ASN A 431 -19.54 2.37 4.62
C ASN A 431 -18.84 3.62 4.13
N ASN A 432 -19.40 4.26 3.11
CA ASN A 432 -19.00 5.58 2.64
C ASN A 432 -20.23 6.47 2.56
N SER A 433 -20.19 7.62 3.21
CA SER A 433 -21.23 8.65 3.18
C SER A 433 -20.64 9.92 2.59
N LEU A 434 -21.19 10.35 1.48
CA LEU A 434 -20.75 11.50 0.69
C LEU A 434 -21.87 12.53 0.60
N HIS A 435 -21.55 13.79 0.89
CA HIS A 435 -22.41 14.95 0.65
C HIS A 435 -21.64 16.02 -0.13
N ASP A 436 -22.07 16.31 -1.35
CA ASP A 436 -21.46 17.29 -2.23
C ASP A 436 -22.45 18.38 -2.63
N VAL A 437 -22.08 19.63 -2.39
CA VAL A 437 -22.92 20.81 -2.63
C VAL A 437 -22.18 21.81 -3.51
N MET A 438 -22.80 22.17 -4.63
CA MET A 438 -22.36 23.26 -5.54
C MET A 438 -23.59 24.00 -6.03
N LEU A 439 -24.06 24.98 -5.25
CA LEU A 439 -25.33 25.64 -5.50
C LEU A 439 -25.37 26.43 -6.82
N GLY A 440 -24.24 26.99 -7.25
CA GLY A 440 -24.15 27.67 -8.55
C GLY A 440 -24.37 26.76 -9.76
N TYR A 441 -24.16 25.45 -9.57
CA TYR A 441 -24.48 24.43 -10.58
C TYR A 441 -25.76 23.64 -10.21
N ASN A 442 -26.55 24.15 -9.27
CA ASN A 442 -27.78 23.51 -8.79
C ASN A 442 -27.56 22.03 -8.37
N ARG A 443 -26.42 21.77 -7.72
CA ARG A 443 -26.03 20.44 -7.26
C ARG A 443 -26.04 20.38 -5.72
N ASP A 444 -26.88 19.53 -5.18
CA ASP A 444 -26.87 19.06 -3.80
C ASP A 444 -27.05 17.54 -3.86
N MET A 445 -25.96 16.79 -3.66
CA MET A 445 -25.94 15.37 -3.87
C MET A 445 -25.52 14.65 -2.60
N ARG A 446 -26.26 13.60 -2.25
CA ARG A 446 -25.94 12.70 -1.15
C ARG A 446 -25.88 11.27 -1.64
N GLN A 447 -24.86 10.54 -1.21
CA GLN A 447 -24.70 9.15 -1.53
C GLN A 447 -24.21 8.36 -0.32
N ASP A 448 -24.92 7.28 0.00
CA ASP A 448 -24.51 6.31 1.01
C ASP A 448 -24.22 4.98 0.32
N VAL A 449 -22.98 4.53 0.39
CA VAL A 449 -22.52 3.25 -0.11
C VAL A 449 -22.21 2.32 1.05
N ARG A 450 -22.85 1.14 1.06
CA ARG A 450 -22.66 0.11 2.09
C ARG A 450 -22.34 -1.21 1.40
N ILE A 451 -21.22 -1.83 1.79
CA ILE A 451 -20.76 -3.09 1.23
C ILE A 451 -20.45 -4.05 2.37
N GLY A 452 -21.16 -5.18 2.41
CA GLY A 452 -20.83 -6.30 3.27
C GLY A 452 -20.25 -7.42 2.44
N GLY A 453 -19.07 -7.94 2.78
CA GLY A 453 -18.40 -8.99 2.02
C GLY A 453 -17.78 -10.07 2.87
N GLY A 454 -17.67 -11.27 2.32
CA GLY A 454 -16.93 -12.37 2.92
C GLY A 454 -16.11 -13.09 1.86
N PHE A 455 -14.90 -13.51 2.23
CA PHE A 455 -13.99 -14.21 1.35
C PHE A 455 -13.35 -15.41 2.01
N VAL A 456 -12.98 -16.38 1.19
CA VAL A 456 -12.16 -17.51 1.57
C VAL A 456 -11.25 -17.89 0.41
N GLN A 457 -10.03 -18.23 0.74
CA GLN A 457 -9.07 -18.81 -0.19
C GLN A 457 -8.19 -19.81 0.51
N SER A 458 -7.67 -20.74 -0.27
CA SER A 458 -6.68 -21.70 0.18
C SER A 458 -5.52 -21.78 -0.82
N GLU A 459 -4.33 -21.85 -0.31
CA GLU A 459 -3.09 -22.07 -1.04
C GLU A 459 -2.54 -23.43 -0.67
N TRP A 460 -2.42 -24.35 -1.63
CA TRP A 460 -1.87 -25.69 -1.46
C TRP A 460 -0.48 -25.79 -2.10
N LYS A 461 0.50 -26.32 -1.35
CA LYS A 461 1.83 -26.57 -1.84
C LYS A 461 2.04 -28.06 -2.12
N ILE A 462 2.24 -28.41 -3.39
CA ILE A 462 2.35 -29.77 -3.89
C ILE A 462 3.69 -29.91 -4.65
N ASN A 463 4.74 -30.33 -3.96
CA ASN A 463 6.10 -30.42 -4.53
C ASN A 463 6.53 -29.08 -5.18
N ARG A 464 6.61 -29.05 -6.50
CA ARG A 464 7.01 -27.88 -7.31
C ARG A 464 5.82 -27.01 -7.73
N PHE A 465 4.60 -27.41 -7.40
CA PHE A 465 3.38 -26.68 -7.72
C PHE A 465 2.80 -26.01 -6.50
N THR A 466 2.29 -24.79 -6.69
CA THR A 466 1.42 -24.11 -5.72
C THR A 466 0.12 -23.80 -6.43
N LEU A 467 -0.98 -24.26 -5.86
CA LEU A 467 -2.33 -23.96 -6.30
C LEU A 467 -2.97 -23.01 -5.29
N LEU A 468 -3.46 -21.87 -5.73
CA LEU A 468 -4.30 -21.00 -4.93
C LEU A 468 -5.67 -20.93 -5.59
N ALA A 469 -6.72 -21.18 -4.82
CA ALA A 469 -8.09 -20.97 -5.24
C ALA A 469 -8.89 -20.27 -4.14
N GLY A 470 -9.76 -19.37 -4.54
CA GLY A 470 -10.57 -18.61 -3.60
C GLY A 470 -11.70 -17.86 -4.28
N PHE A 471 -12.59 -17.35 -3.46
CA PHE A 471 -13.68 -16.49 -3.90
C PHE A 471 -14.10 -15.51 -2.82
N ARG A 472 -14.78 -14.46 -3.25
CA ARG A 472 -15.44 -13.46 -2.41
C ARG A 472 -16.89 -13.29 -2.86
N VAL A 473 -17.75 -13.02 -1.90
CA VAL A 473 -19.14 -12.61 -2.14
C VAL A 473 -19.35 -11.27 -1.49
N ASP A 474 -19.80 -10.29 -2.27
CA ASP A 474 -20.13 -8.95 -1.80
C ASP A 474 -21.61 -8.64 -2.01
N LYS A 475 -22.24 -8.04 -0.99
CA LYS A 475 -23.54 -7.40 -1.13
C LYS A 475 -23.36 -5.89 -1.02
N HIS A 476 -23.65 -5.21 -2.11
CA HIS A 476 -23.61 -3.75 -2.23
C HIS A 476 -25.04 -3.22 -2.19
N ASN A 477 -25.30 -2.11 -1.47
CA ASN A 477 -26.65 -1.57 -1.36
C ASN A 477 -27.23 -1.02 -2.67
N LEU A 478 -26.37 -0.57 -3.61
CA LEU A 478 -26.79 -0.07 -4.93
C LEU A 478 -26.89 -1.20 -5.99
N ILE A 479 -26.74 -2.46 -5.62
CA ILE A 479 -26.76 -3.61 -6.53
C ILE A 479 -27.72 -4.66 -5.96
N ASP A 480 -28.71 -5.08 -6.77
CA ASP A 480 -29.76 -6.00 -6.32
C ASP A 480 -29.21 -7.39 -5.98
N ASN A 481 -28.33 -7.94 -6.79
CA ASN A 481 -27.78 -9.27 -6.60
C ASN A 481 -26.40 -9.24 -5.96
N PRO A 482 -26.08 -10.19 -5.08
CA PRO A 482 -24.71 -10.38 -4.60
C PRO A 482 -23.73 -10.58 -5.75
N ILE A 483 -22.52 -10.07 -5.59
CA ILE A 483 -21.45 -10.21 -6.57
C ILE A 483 -20.51 -11.31 -6.11
N PHE A 484 -20.29 -12.29 -6.97
CA PHE A 484 -19.37 -13.40 -6.78
C PHE A 484 -18.08 -13.14 -7.57
N SER A 485 -16.93 -13.14 -6.87
CA SER A 485 -15.61 -12.84 -7.42
C SER A 485 -14.65 -13.99 -7.17
N PRO A 486 -14.54 -14.98 -8.07
CA PRO A 486 -13.60 -16.09 -7.98
C PRO A 486 -12.20 -15.70 -8.46
N ARG A 487 -11.18 -16.47 -7.99
CA ARG A 487 -9.82 -16.47 -8.54
C ARG A 487 -9.17 -17.84 -8.43
N VAL A 488 -8.28 -18.14 -9.38
CA VAL A 488 -7.43 -19.32 -9.39
C VAL A 488 -6.04 -18.95 -9.89
N ASN A 489 -5.02 -19.40 -9.17
CA ASN A 489 -3.63 -19.19 -9.53
C ASN A 489 -2.87 -20.51 -9.44
N VAL A 490 -2.06 -20.80 -10.44
CA VAL A 490 -1.17 -21.97 -10.47
C VAL A 490 0.25 -21.47 -10.66
N MET A 491 1.15 -21.83 -9.75
CA MET A 491 2.57 -21.59 -9.89
C MET A 491 3.31 -22.91 -10.02
N TYR A 492 4.24 -22.96 -10.97
CA TYR A 492 5.17 -24.06 -11.15
C TYR A 492 6.60 -23.55 -10.93
N LYS A 493 7.32 -24.11 -9.94
CA LYS A 493 8.68 -23.75 -9.55
C LYS A 493 9.61 -24.94 -9.75
N PRO A 494 10.11 -25.17 -10.98
CA PRO A 494 11.01 -26.29 -11.28
C PRO A 494 12.34 -26.19 -10.56
N SER A 495 12.80 -24.96 -10.26
CA SER A 495 14.00 -24.68 -9.48
C SER A 495 13.86 -23.36 -8.73
N ASP A 496 14.80 -23.06 -7.81
CA ASP A 496 14.82 -21.76 -7.11
C ASP A 496 15.11 -20.58 -8.03
N LYS A 497 15.58 -20.82 -9.25
CA LYS A 497 15.93 -19.78 -10.25
C LYS A 497 14.88 -19.60 -11.34
N LEU A 498 13.86 -20.46 -11.41
CA LEU A 498 12.84 -20.40 -12.47
C LEU A 498 11.48 -20.70 -11.90
N GLN A 499 10.50 -19.87 -12.23
CA GLN A 499 9.11 -20.06 -11.89
C GLN A 499 8.19 -19.57 -13.00
N ALA A 500 7.08 -20.25 -13.19
CA ALA A 500 6.01 -19.87 -14.11
C ALA A 500 4.71 -19.78 -13.34
N ARG A 501 3.84 -18.84 -13.71
CA ARG A 501 2.52 -18.64 -13.07
C ARG A 501 1.45 -18.51 -14.14
N LEU A 502 0.27 -19.06 -13.84
CA LEU A 502 -0.97 -18.84 -14.57
C LEU A 502 -2.00 -18.29 -13.58
N THR A 503 -2.66 -17.22 -13.96
CA THR A 503 -3.63 -16.54 -13.11
C THR A 503 -4.93 -16.34 -13.88
N TRP A 504 -6.05 -16.65 -13.24
CA TRP A 504 -7.38 -16.19 -13.61
C TRP A 504 -8.02 -15.52 -12.42
N SER A 505 -8.57 -14.34 -12.63
CA SER A 505 -9.22 -13.55 -11.58
C SER A 505 -10.31 -12.66 -12.16
N THR A 506 -11.23 -12.27 -11.31
CA THR A 506 -12.33 -11.39 -11.66
C THR A 506 -12.28 -10.10 -10.86
N GLY A 507 -12.88 -9.05 -11.41
CA GLY A 507 -13.05 -7.76 -10.76
C GLY A 507 -14.40 -7.15 -11.06
N PHE A 508 -14.83 -6.19 -10.24
CA PHE A 508 -16.02 -5.40 -10.50
C PHE A 508 -15.86 -3.96 -10.01
N ARG A 509 -16.61 -3.04 -10.65
CA ARG A 509 -16.77 -1.65 -10.23
C ARG A 509 -18.25 -1.36 -10.05
N ALA A 510 -18.60 -0.74 -8.92
CA ALA A 510 -20.00 -0.52 -8.56
C ALA A 510 -20.59 0.70 -9.30
N PRO A 511 -21.93 0.74 -9.52
CA PRO A 511 -22.63 1.87 -10.15
C PRO A 511 -22.87 2.98 -9.12
N GLN A 512 -21.83 3.72 -8.75
CA GLN A 512 -21.87 4.81 -7.79
C GLN A 512 -21.25 6.07 -8.38
N THR A 513 -21.44 7.21 -7.73
CA THR A 513 -20.71 8.45 -8.04
C THR A 513 -19.30 8.35 -7.51
N TYR A 514 -18.34 8.75 -8.31
CA TYR A 514 -16.92 8.80 -8.02
C TYR A 514 -16.41 10.24 -8.07
N ASP A 515 -15.19 10.48 -7.59
CA ASP A 515 -14.61 11.82 -7.51
C ASP A 515 -14.53 12.52 -8.88
N GLU A 516 -14.24 11.78 -9.94
CA GLU A 516 -14.25 12.31 -11.31
C GLU A 516 -15.62 12.82 -11.76
N ASP A 517 -16.72 12.32 -11.17
CA ASP A 517 -18.08 12.78 -11.48
C ASP A 517 -18.43 14.08 -10.72
N LEU A 518 -17.74 14.34 -9.63
CA LEU A 518 -17.89 15.56 -8.83
C LEU A 518 -17.09 16.74 -9.37
N HIS A 519 -16.14 16.45 -10.25
CA HIS A 519 -15.31 17.44 -10.88
C HIS A 519 -16.07 18.13 -12.01
N VAL A 520 -16.33 19.43 -11.85
CA VAL A 520 -16.99 20.21 -12.90
C VAL A 520 -15.92 20.75 -13.85
N THR A 521 -15.86 20.23 -15.05
CA THR A 521 -14.95 20.74 -16.07
C THR A 521 -15.60 21.95 -16.74
N ALA A 522 -14.96 23.11 -16.66
CA ALA A 522 -15.46 24.36 -17.20
C ALA A 522 -14.64 24.88 -18.39
N VAL A 523 -13.83 24.04 -19.02
CA VAL A 523 -13.04 24.38 -20.22
C VAL A 523 -13.97 24.70 -21.37
N GLY A 524 -13.91 25.94 -21.89
CA GLY A 524 -14.83 26.44 -22.90
C GLY A 524 -16.01 27.25 -22.35
N GLY A 525 -16.10 27.40 -21.01
CA GLY A 525 -17.09 28.26 -20.35
C GLY A 525 -18.39 27.59 -19.95
N GLU A 526 -18.62 26.35 -20.37
CA GLU A 526 -19.83 25.57 -20.00
C GLU A 526 -19.46 24.50 -18.99
N GLY A 527 -20.17 24.46 -17.84
CA GLY A 527 -20.00 23.40 -16.85
C GLY A 527 -20.46 22.05 -17.41
N VAL A 528 -19.71 20.99 -17.13
CA VAL A 528 -20.12 19.60 -17.44
C VAL A 528 -20.54 18.91 -16.15
N LEU A 529 -21.81 18.53 -16.08
CA LEU A 529 -22.40 17.81 -14.94
C LEU A 529 -22.65 16.36 -15.30
N ILE A 530 -22.22 15.44 -14.43
CA ILE A 530 -22.38 13.99 -14.64
C ILE A 530 -23.50 13.48 -13.74
N ARG A 531 -24.41 12.67 -14.29
CA ARG A 531 -25.48 11.96 -13.59
C ARG A 531 -25.37 10.47 -13.85
N LEU A 532 -25.93 9.65 -12.95
CA LEU A 532 -26.03 8.21 -13.14
C LEU A 532 -27.37 7.86 -13.82
N ALA A 533 -27.33 6.96 -14.80
CA ALA A 533 -28.54 6.41 -15.42
C ALA A 533 -29.28 5.51 -14.46
N GLU A 534 -30.60 5.46 -14.59
CA GLU A 534 -31.42 4.46 -13.88
C GLU A 534 -31.05 3.06 -14.36
N GLY A 535 -30.99 2.10 -13.41
CA GLY A 535 -30.71 0.69 -13.72
C GLY A 535 -29.26 0.40 -14.12
N LEU A 536 -28.32 1.29 -13.81
CA LEU A 536 -26.90 1.11 -14.10
C LEU A 536 -26.37 -0.17 -13.46
N LYS A 537 -25.79 -1.07 -14.28
CA LYS A 537 -25.20 -2.35 -13.85
C LYS A 537 -23.74 -2.16 -13.43
N PRO A 538 -23.21 -2.99 -12.51
CA PRO A 538 -21.79 -2.97 -12.22
C PRO A 538 -20.96 -3.40 -13.43
N GLU A 539 -19.85 -2.74 -13.67
CA GLU A 539 -18.82 -3.22 -14.60
C GLU A 539 -18.18 -4.49 -14.04
N ARG A 540 -17.85 -5.43 -14.92
CA ARG A 540 -17.22 -6.70 -14.54
C ARG A 540 -16.01 -7.00 -15.41
N SER A 541 -14.96 -7.58 -14.83
CA SER A 541 -13.80 -8.03 -15.57
C SER A 541 -13.51 -9.51 -15.39
N ASN A 542 -12.92 -10.10 -16.45
CA ASN A 542 -12.23 -11.37 -16.42
C ASN A 542 -10.79 -11.13 -16.88
N SER A 543 -9.83 -11.40 -16.01
CA SER A 543 -8.42 -11.21 -16.26
C SER A 543 -7.68 -12.53 -16.28
N PHE A 544 -6.86 -12.74 -17.30
CA PHE A 544 -5.96 -13.89 -17.45
C PHE A 544 -4.53 -13.37 -17.57
N SER A 545 -3.59 -14.00 -16.86
CA SER A 545 -2.18 -13.73 -17.09
C SER A 545 -1.34 -15.02 -17.03
N ALA A 546 -0.26 -15.00 -17.80
CA ALA A 546 0.77 -16.02 -17.80
C ALA A 546 2.14 -15.34 -17.63
N SER A 547 2.94 -15.79 -16.67
CA SER A 547 4.25 -15.19 -16.42
C SER A 547 5.33 -16.23 -16.25
N ALA A 548 6.56 -15.84 -16.64
CA ALA A 548 7.78 -16.56 -16.37
C ALA A 548 8.78 -15.60 -15.71
N ASP A 549 9.40 -16.06 -14.63
CA ASP A 549 10.35 -15.30 -13.81
C ASP A 549 11.63 -16.13 -13.66
N ARG A 550 12.77 -15.59 -14.11
CA ARG A 550 14.05 -16.28 -14.07
C ARG A 550 15.13 -15.41 -13.45
N THR A 551 15.83 -15.97 -12.48
CA THR A 551 17.02 -15.39 -11.88
C THR A 551 18.27 -15.98 -12.50
N PHE A 552 19.21 -15.13 -12.90
CA PHE A 552 20.53 -15.47 -13.42
C PHE A 552 21.57 -15.06 -12.38
N SER A 553 22.62 -15.85 -12.23
CA SER A 553 23.76 -15.54 -11.36
C SER A 553 25.03 -15.64 -12.18
N PHE A 554 25.81 -14.56 -12.25
CA PHE A 554 27.06 -14.45 -13.00
C PHE A 554 28.15 -13.92 -12.06
N GLY A 555 28.87 -14.82 -11.38
CA GLY A 555 29.83 -14.42 -10.35
C GLY A 555 29.16 -13.67 -9.22
N HIS A 556 29.54 -12.40 -9.02
CA HIS A 556 28.94 -11.50 -8.02
C HIS A 556 27.68 -10.75 -8.52
N TRP A 557 27.32 -10.91 -9.79
CA TRP A 557 26.17 -10.27 -10.38
C TRP A 557 24.95 -11.18 -10.33
N GLN A 558 23.81 -10.63 -9.98
CA GLN A 558 22.53 -11.30 -10.12
C GLN A 558 21.63 -10.45 -11.01
N ALA A 559 20.88 -11.10 -11.85
CA ALA A 559 19.87 -10.47 -12.68
C ALA A 559 18.56 -11.26 -12.57
N ASN A 560 17.45 -10.57 -12.52
CA ASN A 560 16.12 -11.16 -12.56
C ASN A 560 15.39 -10.66 -13.81
N LEU A 561 14.79 -11.56 -14.55
CA LEU A 561 13.96 -11.25 -15.70
C LEU A 561 12.56 -11.83 -15.48
N LEU A 562 11.55 -10.98 -15.43
CA LEU A 562 10.14 -11.32 -15.41
C LEU A 562 9.51 -10.94 -16.74
N MET A 563 8.82 -11.87 -17.36
CA MET A 563 7.95 -11.66 -18.52
C MET A 563 6.53 -12.05 -18.14
N GLU A 564 5.55 -11.21 -18.44
CA GLU A 564 4.14 -11.46 -18.17
C GLU A 564 3.29 -11.06 -19.39
N ALA A 565 2.53 -12.02 -19.93
CA ALA A 565 1.48 -11.77 -20.91
C ALA A 565 0.14 -11.69 -20.17
N PHE A 566 -0.72 -10.73 -20.54
CA PHE A 566 -2.01 -10.52 -19.90
C PHE A 566 -3.12 -10.26 -20.93
N TYR A 567 -4.34 -10.61 -20.54
CA TYR A 567 -5.57 -10.34 -21.25
C TYR A 567 -6.68 -10.05 -20.24
N THR A 568 -7.34 -8.91 -20.37
CA THR A 568 -8.48 -8.53 -19.54
C THR A 568 -9.66 -8.14 -20.43
N GLN A 569 -10.80 -8.78 -20.20
CA GLN A 569 -12.08 -8.43 -20.81
C GLN A 569 -12.96 -7.71 -19.79
N LEU A 570 -13.48 -6.55 -20.19
CA LEU A 570 -14.47 -5.78 -19.45
C LEU A 570 -15.84 -5.96 -20.08
N ASN A 571 -16.87 -6.04 -19.27
CA ASN A 571 -18.27 -6.08 -19.66
C ASN A 571 -19.03 -4.97 -18.94
N ASP A 572 -20.10 -4.46 -19.56
CA ASP A 572 -20.95 -3.40 -19.04
C ASP A 572 -20.16 -2.12 -18.69
N VAL A 573 -19.16 -1.75 -19.51
CA VAL A 573 -18.24 -0.62 -19.28
C VAL A 573 -19.00 0.68 -19.17
N PHE A 574 -18.67 1.53 -18.21
CA PHE A 574 -19.28 2.84 -18.06
C PHE A 574 -18.82 3.80 -19.14
N VAL A 575 -19.78 4.41 -19.82
CA VAL A 575 -19.59 5.46 -20.82
C VAL A 575 -20.37 6.70 -20.42
N LEU A 576 -19.87 7.87 -20.82
CA LEU A 576 -20.55 9.16 -20.62
C LEU A 576 -21.21 9.59 -21.92
N GLU A 577 -22.52 9.73 -21.92
CA GLU A 577 -23.30 10.23 -23.06
C GLU A 577 -23.90 11.60 -22.75
N LYS A 578 -23.78 12.54 -23.68
CA LYS A 578 -24.46 13.84 -23.57
C LYS A 578 -25.97 13.63 -23.71
N THR A 579 -26.74 14.00 -22.69
CA THR A 579 -28.21 13.86 -22.69
C THR A 579 -28.94 15.19 -22.87
N GLY A 580 -28.24 16.32 -22.65
CA GLY A 580 -28.87 17.64 -22.82
C GLY A 580 -28.02 18.77 -22.25
N THR A 581 -28.68 19.89 -22.07
CA THR A 581 -28.17 21.07 -21.36
C THR A 581 -29.20 21.49 -20.32
N ASP A 582 -28.77 22.00 -19.18
CA ASP A 582 -29.68 22.58 -18.18
C ASP A 582 -30.10 24.01 -18.54
N ALA A 583 -30.95 24.61 -17.70
CA ALA A 583 -31.44 25.98 -17.87
C ALA A 583 -30.34 27.05 -17.80
N SER A 584 -29.21 26.74 -17.19
CA SER A 584 -28.02 27.60 -17.07
C SER A 584 -27.00 27.42 -18.19
N GLY A 585 -27.27 26.53 -19.15
CA GLY A 585 -26.37 26.22 -20.26
C GLY A 585 -25.35 25.11 -19.97
N ASN A 586 -25.33 24.53 -18.78
CA ASN A 586 -24.39 23.46 -18.45
C ASN A 586 -24.72 22.18 -19.21
N ILE A 587 -23.69 21.48 -19.71
CA ILE A 587 -23.83 20.20 -20.39
C ILE A 587 -24.13 19.11 -19.38
N ILE A 588 -25.21 18.38 -19.58
CA ILE A 588 -25.54 17.20 -18.79
C ILE A 588 -25.06 15.96 -19.54
N LYS A 589 -24.18 15.19 -18.87
CA LYS A 589 -23.77 13.87 -19.31
C LYS A 589 -24.35 12.82 -18.37
N GLU A 590 -24.71 11.69 -18.91
CA GLU A 590 -25.22 10.56 -18.14
C GLU A 590 -24.25 9.38 -18.25
N ARG A 591 -23.90 8.81 -17.10
CA ARG A 591 -23.09 7.58 -17.03
C ARG A 591 -24.00 6.39 -17.28
N ARG A 592 -23.71 5.61 -18.33
CA ARG A 592 -24.47 4.45 -18.77
C ARG A 592 -23.56 3.26 -18.97
N ASN A 593 -24.13 2.06 -19.04
CA ASN A 593 -23.40 0.89 -19.50
C ASN A 593 -23.28 0.92 -21.02
N GLY A 594 -22.08 0.88 -21.52
CA GLY A 594 -21.75 0.70 -22.93
C GLY A 594 -21.37 -0.74 -23.26
N ASN A 595 -20.77 -0.92 -24.41
CA ASN A 595 -20.23 -2.21 -24.85
C ASN A 595 -19.01 -2.60 -24.02
N GLY A 596 -18.62 -3.88 -24.11
CA GLY A 596 -17.40 -4.36 -23.45
C GLY A 596 -16.12 -3.80 -24.08
N ALA A 597 -15.02 -3.85 -23.31
CA ALA A 597 -13.68 -3.48 -23.76
C ALA A 597 -12.70 -4.64 -23.54
N ARG A 598 -11.58 -4.64 -24.25
CA ARG A 598 -10.51 -5.65 -24.11
C ARG A 598 -9.17 -4.95 -24.04
N VAL A 599 -8.34 -5.39 -23.11
CA VAL A 599 -6.96 -4.92 -22.98
C VAL A 599 -6.05 -6.13 -22.91
N TYR A 600 -4.96 -6.13 -23.66
CA TYR A 600 -3.97 -7.21 -23.66
C TYR A 600 -2.59 -6.68 -23.99
N GLY A 601 -1.56 -7.38 -23.55
CA GLY A 601 -0.20 -6.98 -23.79
C GLY A 601 0.82 -7.89 -23.13
N ILE A 602 2.08 -7.44 -23.17
CA ILE A 602 3.22 -8.12 -22.55
C ILE A 602 4.02 -7.10 -21.75
N ASN A 603 4.34 -7.44 -20.50
CA ASN A 603 5.23 -6.68 -19.63
C ASN A 603 6.58 -7.37 -19.51
N PHE A 604 7.66 -6.60 -19.52
CA PHE A 604 9.01 -7.06 -19.23
C PHE A 604 9.56 -6.26 -18.05
N ASP A 605 10.07 -6.98 -17.05
CA ASP A 605 10.77 -6.41 -15.90
C ASP A 605 12.16 -7.02 -15.81
N GLY A 606 13.20 -6.18 -15.84
CA GLY A 606 14.60 -6.56 -15.64
C GLY A 606 15.18 -5.84 -14.41
N LYS A 607 15.78 -6.58 -13.53
CA LYS A 607 16.45 -6.03 -12.33
C LYS A 607 17.87 -6.57 -12.22
#